data_ceee338e168f2d28b9fe9a02a6e6c17b
#
_entry.id   ceee338e168f2d28b9fe9a02a6e6c17b
#
_cell.length_a   1.000
_cell.length_b   1.000
_cell.length_c   1.000
_cell.angle_alpha   90.00
_cell.angle_beta   90.00
_cell.angle_gamma   90.00
#
_symmetry.space_group_name_H-M   'P 1'
#
loop_
_entity.id
_entity.type
_entity.pdbx_description
1 polymer ?
#
loop_
_entity_poly.entity_id
_entity_poly.type
_entity_poly.pdbx_seq_one_letter_code
_entity_poly.pdbx_strand_id
1 'polypeptide(L)'
;MLAIFGLMGLAFSASLMFGHDLDDDSTSDMDGTDDDPILGDRSSAGVETLDSLLSDAASGFTDFSDGDLTVFTGGENETIETGSGNDLIDAGDGDDVVSAGAGNDEVHGGLGNDILFGEAGDDALYGHVGDDTLAGGEGDDTLVGGDGRDMPEGGDGNDSLQGSLGEDTLSGGNGDDVMFGGEGNDVLDGRDADNGADFLNGGAGD
;
A
#
# COMPACT_ATOMS: atom_id res chain seq x y z
N MET A 1 -32.36 -25.39 10.98
CA MET A 1 -32.60 -24.94 9.64
C MET A 1 -32.24 -23.45 9.62
N LEU A 2 -30.99 -23.11 9.37
CA LEU A 2 -30.46 -21.75 9.44
C LEU A 2 -29.92 -21.40 8.07
N ALA A 3 -30.54 -20.45 7.41
CA ALA A 3 -30.15 -20.01 6.08
C ALA A 3 -28.98 -19.02 6.21
N ILE A 4 -27.86 -19.38 5.59
CA ILE A 4 -26.70 -18.52 5.41
C ILE A 4 -26.99 -17.64 4.19
N PHE A 5 -27.25 -16.36 4.40
CA PHE A 5 -27.26 -15.39 3.32
C PHE A 5 -25.81 -15.03 2.98
N GLY A 6 -25.34 -15.57 1.87
CA GLY A 6 -24.12 -15.12 1.24
C GLY A 6 -24.29 -13.68 0.75
N LEU A 7 -23.44 -12.80 1.24
CA LEU A 7 -23.31 -11.46 0.71
C LEU A 7 -22.57 -11.58 -0.63
N MET A 8 -23.31 -11.50 -1.73
CA MET A 8 -22.73 -11.32 -3.05
C MET A 8 -22.18 -9.89 -3.11
N GLY A 9 -20.85 -9.77 -3.15
CA GLY A 9 -20.21 -8.52 -3.50
C GLY A 9 -20.66 -8.09 -4.89
N LEU A 10 -21.33 -6.96 -4.97
CA LEU A 10 -21.57 -6.27 -6.22
C LEU A 10 -20.25 -5.58 -6.62
N ALA A 11 -19.52 -6.21 -7.51
CA ALA A 11 -18.49 -5.51 -8.27
C ALA A 11 -19.18 -4.46 -9.14
N PHE A 12 -19.14 -3.21 -8.72
CA PHE A 12 -19.44 -2.08 -9.58
C PHE A 12 -18.20 -1.83 -10.43
N SER A 13 -18.14 -2.44 -11.61
CA SER A 13 -17.26 -1.91 -12.64
C SER A 13 -17.80 -0.54 -13.03
N ALA A 14 -17.13 0.52 -12.62
CA ALA A 14 -17.36 1.85 -13.14
C ALA A 14 -16.93 1.85 -14.61
N SER A 15 -17.86 1.45 -15.49
CA SER A 15 -17.69 1.66 -16.92
C SER A 15 -17.88 3.16 -17.15
N LEU A 16 -16.79 3.87 -17.28
CA LEU A 16 -16.79 5.28 -17.66
C LEU A 16 -17.34 5.38 -19.09
N MET A 17 -18.65 5.57 -19.21
CA MET A 17 -19.24 5.99 -20.47
C MET A 17 -18.91 7.46 -20.69
N PHE A 18 -17.89 7.72 -21.47
CA PHE A 18 -17.77 9.02 -22.14
C PHE A 18 -18.98 9.21 -23.02
N GLY A 19 -19.79 10.22 -22.68
CA GLY A 19 -20.84 10.68 -23.53
C GLY A 19 -20.26 11.17 -24.85
N HIS A 20 -20.40 10.35 -25.87
CA HIS A 20 -20.17 10.78 -27.24
C HIS A 20 -21.32 11.69 -27.62
N ASP A 21 -21.05 12.98 -27.82
CA ASP A 21 -21.89 13.83 -28.64
C ASP A 21 -21.88 13.20 -30.04
N LEU A 22 -23.08 12.77 -30.44
CA LEU A 22 -23.35 12.31 -31.79
C LEU A 22 -23.49 13.52 -32.70
N ASP A 23 -22.41 14.04 -33.20
CA ASP A 23 -22.46 14.81 -34.43
C ASP A 23 -22.14 13.87 -35.59
N ASP A 24 -23.20 13.57 -36.30
CA ASP A 24 -23.29 12.87 -37.58
C ASP A 24 -22.41 13.57 -38.63
N ASP A 25 -21.28 12.97 -39.02
CA ASP A 25 -20.79 13.16 -40.39
C ASP A 25 -20.20 11.87 -40.93
N SER A 26 -20.95 11.32 -41.87
CA SER A 26 -20.65 10.14 -42.64
C SER A 26 -19.57 10.43 -43.69
N THR A 27 -18.33 9.96 -43.49
CA THR A 27 -17.49 9.59 -44.66
C THR A 27 -16.67 8.35 -44.34
N SER A 28 -16.91 7.33 -45.13
CA SER A 28 -16.17 6.11 -45.26
C SER A 28 -14.70 6.35 -45.59
N ASP A 29 -13.79 5.85 -44.76
CA ASP A 29 -12.49 5.41 -45.25
C ASP A 29 -12.13 4.08 -44.57
N MET A 30 -12.21 3.02 -45.38
CA MET A 30 -11.60 1.74 -45.10
C MET A 30 -10.11 1.87 -45.44
N ASP A 31 -9.29 2.25 -44.48
CA ASP A 31 -7.89 1.94 -44.48
C ASP A 31 -7.56 1.21 -43.17
N GLY A 32 -7.16 -0.05 -43.32
CA GLY A 32 -6.91 -0.93 -42.22
C GLY A 32 -5.54 -0.68 -41.58
N THR A 33 -5.50 0.33 -40.75
CA THR A 33 -4.45 0.46 -39.73
C THR A 33 -5.18 0.68 -38.40
N ASP A 34 -5.27 -0.39 -37.62
CA ASP A 34 -5.76 -0.36 -36.24
C ASP A 34 -4.78 0.45 -35.36
N ASP A 35 -4.77 1.77 -35.55
CA ASP A 35 -4.26 2.69 -34.58
C ASP A 35 -5.44 3.17 -33.72
N ASP A 36 -5.85 2.32 -32.76
CA ASP A 36 -6.69 2.76 -31.65
C ASP A 36 -5.83 3.57 -30.69
N PRO A 37 -6.00 4.93 -30.63
CA PRO A 37 -5.17 5.75 -29.76
C PRO A 37 -5.57 5.66 -28.28
N ILE A 38 -6.45 4.73 -27.88
CA ILE A 38 -6.97 4.60 -26.53
C ILE A 38 -6.40 3.37 -25.80
N LEU A 39 -5.77 2.43 -26.54
CA LEU A 39 -5.03 1.32 -25.95
C LEU A 39 -3.55 1.47 -26.30
N GLY A 40 -2.93 2.56 -25.83
CA GLY A 40 -1.49 2.69 -25.82
C GLY A 40 -0.88 1.52 -25.05
N ASP A 41 0.11 0.89 -25.67
CA ASP A 41 1.01 -0.08 -25.10
C ASP A 41 1.34 0.28 -23.63
N ARG A 42 0.81 -0.48 -22.68
CA ARG A 42 1.01 -0.28 -21.23
C ARG A 42 2.35 -0.83 -20.75
N SER A 43 3.31 -0.99 -21.63
CA SER A 43 4.65 -1.51 -21.35
C SER A 43 5.72 -0.45 -21.09
N SER A 44 5.35 0.80 -20.84
CA SER A 44 6.31 1.84 -20.49
C SER A 44 5.76 2.76 -19.42
N ALA A 45 6.31 2.61 -18.19
CA ALA A 45 6.31 3.58 -17.08
C ALA A 45 5.35 4.77 -17.29
N GLY A 46 4.07 4.55 -17.09
CA GLY A 46 3.09 5.63 -17.08
C GLY A 46 2.83 6.03 -15.65
N VAL A 47 3.37 7.15 -15.22
CA VAL A 47 2.93 7.81 -13.98
C VAL A 47 1.50 8.30 -14.24
N GLU A 48 0.51 7.58 -13.77
CA GLU A 48 -0.88 8.05 -13.75
C GLU A 48 -1.16 8.72 -12.41
N THR A 49 -1.23 10.03 -12.39
CA THR A 49 -1.68 10.77 -11.21
C THR A 49 -3.19 10.72 -11.13
N LEU A 50 -3.74 10.03 -10.14
CA LEU A 50 -5.18 9.87 -9.95
C LEU A 50 -5.87 11.05 -9.25
N ASP A 51 -5.14 12.12 -8.94
CA ASP A 51 -5.62 13.30 -8.20
C ASP A 51 -6.87 13.98 -8.79
N SER A 52 -7.26 13.66 -10.03
CA SER A 52 -8.47 14.22 -10.64
C SER A 52 -9.68 13.27 -10.64
N LEU A 53 -9.52 12.00 -10.31
CA LEU A 53 -10.60 11.01 -10.37
C LEU A 53 -11.18 10.67 -8.98
N LEU A 54 -10.48 10.97 -7.90
CA LEU A 54 -10.85 10.58 -6.53
C LEU A 54 -11.35 11.74 -5.65
N SER A 55 -11.38 12.97 -6.13
CA SER A 55 -11.78 14.14 -5.32
C SER A 55 -13.26 14.16 -4.89
N ASP A 56 -14.05 13.15 -5.22
CA ASP A 56 -15.49 13.09 -4.90
C ASP A 56 -16.02 11.70 -4.53
N ALA A 57 -15.15 10.75 -4.24
CA ALA A 57 -15.54 9.40 -3.81
C ALA A 57 -15.20 9.20 -2.33
N ALA A 58 -16.14 9.48 -1.46
CA ALA A 58 -16.14 8.97 -0.09
C ALA A 58 -15.95 7.43 -0.14
N SER A 59 -14.86 6.93 0.44
CA SER A 59 -14.43 5.54 0.46
C SER A 59 -14.19 4.92 -0.93
N GLY A 60 -13.09 5.29 -1.59
CA GLY A 60 -12.67 4.70 -2.86
C GLY A 60 -11.89 3.41 -2.66
N PHE A 61 -12.37 2.30 -3.22
CA PHE A 61 -11.58 1.12 -3.50
C PHE A 61 -10.94 1.31 -4.88
N THR A 62 -9.62 1.26 -4.95
CA THR A 62 -8.85 1.28 -6.19
C THR A 62 -8.12 -0.04 -6.34
N ASP A 63 -8.47 -0.83 -7.35
CA ASP A 63 -7.80 -2.07 -7.74
C ASP A 63 -7.09 -1.81 -9.07
N PHE A 64 -5.76 -1.85 -9.05
CA PHE A 64 -4.90 -1.71 -10.22
C PHE A 64 -4.03 -2.96 -10.34
N SER A 65 -4.21 -3.75 -11.33
CA SER A 65 -3.73 -5.13 -11.33
C SER A 65 -2.34 -5.38 -11.90
N ASP A 66 -1.68 -4.42 -12.58
CA ASP A 66 -0.36 -4.69 -13.20
C ASP A 66 0.45 -3.40 -13.48
N GLY A 67 1.69 -3.33 -13.02
CA GLY A 67 2.73 -2.37 -13.40
C GLY A 67 2.96 -1.25 -12.39
N ASP A 68 4.07 -0.55 -12.49
CA ASP A 68 4.49 0.48 -11.55
C ASP A 68 3.49 1.65 -11.51
N LEU A 69 2.88 1.89 -10.36
CA LEU A 69 1.86 2.90 -10.13
C LEU A 69 2.36 4.02 -9.23
N THR A 70 1.71 5.16 -9.32
CA THR A 70 1.84 6.23 -8.32
C THR A 70 0.45 6.66 -7.90
N VAL A 71 0.13 6.46 -6.62
CA VAL A 71 -1.18 6.71 -6.04
C VAL A 71 -1.04 7.81 -4.99
N PHE A 72 -1.85 8.85 -5.08
CA PHE A 72 -2.00 9.89 -4.05
C PHE A 72 -3.47 10.03 -3.73
N THR A 73 -3.83 9.82 -2.49
CA THR A 73 -5.19 10.02 -2.00
C THR A 73 -5.28 11.25 -1.10
N GLY A 74 -6.37 11.45 -0.43
CA GLY A 74 -6.69 12.73 0.20
C GLY A 74 -6.76 12.72 1.71
N GLY A 75 -7.95 12.88 2.28
CA GLY A 75 -8.15 13.08 3.71
C GLY A 75 -9.40 12.39 4.24
N GLU A 76 -9.76 11.28 3.64
CA GLU A 76 -10.83 10.38 4.09
C GLU A 76 -10.17 9.05 4.46
N ASN A 77 -10.91 8.09 4.93
CA ASN A 77 -10.40 6.75 5.19
C ASN A 77 -10.48 5.91 3.90
N GLU A 78 -9.34 5.61 3.32
CA GLU A 78 -9.24 4.90 2.05
C GLU A 78 -8.98 3.40 2.22
N THR A 79 -9.24 2.65 1.14
CA THR A 79 -8.74 1.29 0.97
C THR A 79 -8.10 1.19 -0.40
N ILE A 80 -6.79 0.91 -0.43
CA ILE A 80 -5.96 0.93 -1.63
C ILE A 80 -5.37 -0.46 -1.84
N GLU A 81 -5.50 -0.99 -3.06
CA GLU A 81 -4.86 -2.25 -3.50
C GLU A 81 -4.21 -1.98 -4.86
N THR A 82 -2.89 -2.12 -4.99
CA THR A 82 -2.17 -1.79 -6.24
C THR A 82 -1.79 -3.00 -7.07
N GLY A 83 -1.45 -4.11 -6.46
CA GLY A 83 -1.34 -5.40 -7.16
C GLY A 83 0.07 -5.84 -7.48
N SER A 84 0.60 -5.56 -8.66
CA SER A 84 1.99 -5.92 -9.00
C SER A 84 2.70 -4.79 -9.73
N GLY A 85 3.96 -4.61 -9.44
CA GLY A 85 4.78 -3.50 -9.93
C GLY A 85 5.51 -2.86 -8.76
N ASN A 86 6.39 -1.90 -9.01
CA ASN A 86 7.04 -1.14 -7.94
C ASN A 86 6.25 0.15 -7.75
N ASP A 87 5.40 0.18 -6.73
CA ASP A 87 4.40 1.20 -6.55
C ASP A 87 4.85 2.28 -5.54
N LEU A 88 4.40 3.50 -5.76
CA LEU A 88 4.54 4.62 -4.81
C LEU A 88 3.15 5.05 -4.36
N ILE A 89 2.86 4.88 -3.07
CA ILE A 89 1.55 5.14 -2.49
C ILE A 89 1.67 6.16 -1.37
N ASP A 90 0.86 7.22 -1.42
CA ASP A 90 0.69 8.20 -0.34
C ASP A 90 -0.80 8.28 -0.02
N ALA A 91 -1.21 7.69 1.12
CA ALA A 91 -2.60 7.56 1.51
C ALA A 91 -3.16 8.87 2.09
N GLY A 92 -2.36 9.67 2.77
CA GLY A 92 -2.72 11.05 3.13
C GLY A 92 -3.22 11.25 4.55
N ASP A 93 -4.38 11.90 4.73
CA ASP A 93 -5.01 12.05 6.04
C ASP A 93 -6.16 11.05 6.16
N GLY A 94 -6.25 10.27 7.21
CA GLY A 94 -7.36 9.33 7.41
C GLY A 94 -6.87 8.09 8.14
N ASP A 95 -7.78 7.20 8.51
CA ASP A 95 -7.40 5.86 8.97
C ASP A 95 -7.45 4.92 7.74
N ASP A 96 -6.32 4.66 7.12
CA ASP A 96 -6.22 4.03 5.80
C ASP A 96 -5.86 2.54 5.86
N VAL A 97 -6.21 1.81 4.82
CA VAL A 97 -5.79 0.41 4.63
C VAL A 97 -5.16 0.28 3.25
N VAL A 98 -3.87 -0.07 3.22
CA VAL A 98 -3.10 -0.20 1.98
C VAL A 98 -2.56 -1.61 1.84
N SER A 99 -2.70 -2.20 0.65
CA SER A 99 -2.06 -3.44 0.21
C SER A 99 -1.29 -3.13 -1.08
N ALA A 100 0.03 -3.09 -1.00
CA ALA A 100 0.88 -2.75 -2.14
C ALA A 100 1.03 -3.94 -3.11
N GLY A 101 1.25 -5.13 -2.58
CA GLY A 101 1.13 -6.36 -3.35
C GLY A 101 2.44 -7.02 -3.71
N ALA A 102 2.82 -7.04 -4.96
CA ALA A 102 4.05 -7.70 -5.38
C ALA A 102 4.96 -6.74 -6.14
N GLY A 103 6.16 -6.59 -5.70
CA GLY A 103 7.14 -5.65 -6.24
C GLY A 103 7.89 -4.99 -5.10
N ASN A 104 8.73 -4.03 -5.39
CA ASN A 104 9.41 -3.26 -4.36
C ASN A 104 8.70 -1.92 -4.22
N ASP A 105 7.88 -1.80 -3.18
CA ASP A 105 6.90 -0.74 -3.03
C ASP A 105 7.35 0.33 -2.00
N GLU A 106 6.90 1.56 -2.17
CA GLU A 106 7.06 2.63 -1.19
C GLU A 106 5.69 3.16 -0.77
N VAL A 107 5.33 2.96 0.52
CA VAL A 107 4.02 3.28 1.07
C VAL A 107 4.13 4.27 2.21
N HIS A 108 3.35 5.34 2.14
CA HIS A 108 3.18 6.34 3.17
C HIS A 108 1.72 6.33 3.64
N GLY A 109 1.47 6.05 4.94
CA GLY A 109 0.16 6.13 5.58
C GLY A 109 -0.28 7.59 5.71
N GLY A 110 0.43 8.36 6.50
CA GLY A 110 0.23 9.79 6.61
C GLY A 110 -0.25 10.25 7.97
N LEU A 111 -1.44 10.83 8.08
CA LEU A 111 -2.05 11.19 9.36
C LEU A 111 -3.22 10.26 9.65
N GLY A 112 -3.22 9.60 10.76
CA GLY A 112 -4.30 8.70 11.18
C GLY A 112 -3.75 7.37 11.64
N ASN A 113 -4.62 6.40 11.92
CA ASN A 113 -4.15 5.09 12.35
C ASN A 113 -4.26 4.13 11.16
N ASP A 114 -3.14 3.85 10.54
CA ASP A 114 -3.06 3.20 9.24
C ASP A 114 -2.73 1.71 9.36
N ILE A 115 -3.15 0.94 8.35
CA ILE A 115 -2.79 -0.46 8.20
C ILE A 115 -2.14 -0.64 6.83
N LEU A 116 -0.82 -0.92 6.83
CA LEU A 116 -0.01 -0.98 5.63
C LEU A 116 0.54 -2.39 5.44
N PHE A 117 0.35 -2.96 4.24
CA PHE A 117 0.90 -4.25 3.84
C PHE A 117 1.78 -4.06 2.60
N GLY A 118 3.07 -4.49 2.67
CA GLY A 118 3.98 -4.59 1.53
C GLY A 118 3.66 -5.82 0.69
N GLU A 119 3.53 -6.95 1.33
CA GLU A 119 3.26 -8.30 0.85
C GLU A 119 4.51 -9.00 0.29
N ALA A 120 4.92 -8.80 -0.96
CA ALA A 120 6.03 -9.56 -1.56
C ALA A 120 7.00 -8.67 -2.35
N GLY A 121 8.23 -8.60 -1.92
CA GLY A 121 9.29 -7.78 -2.47
C GLY A 121 10.03 -7.05 -1.38
N ASP A 122 11.04 -6.26 -1.73
CA ASP A 122 11.76 -5.46 -0.74
C ASP A 122 11.06 -4.10 -0.61
N ASP A 123 10.23 -3.94 0.43
CA ASP A 123 9.30 -2.82 0.58
C ASP A 123 9.78 -1.74 1.57
N ALA A 124 9.25 -0.52 1.42
CA ALA A 124 9.47 0.58 2.34
C ALA A 124 8.14 1.16 2.84
N LEU A 125 7.79 0.91 4.10
CA LEU A 125 6.53 1.31 4.71
C LEU A 125 6.76 2.39 5.77
N TYR A 126 6.00 3.48 5.70
CA TYR A 126 6.05 4.62 6.62
C TYR A 126 4.66 4.91 7.18
N GLY A 127 4.43 4.69 8.49
CA GLY A 127 3.17 5.03 9.16
C GLY A 127 2.98 6.54 9.28
N HIS A 128 3.99 7.25 9.72
CA HIS A 128 4.08 8.68 10.01
C HIS A 128 3.43 9.10 11.32
N VAL A 129 2.18 9.52 11.38
CA VAL A 129 1.53 10.06 12.58
C VAL A 129 0.25 9.29 12.87
N GLY A 130 0.23 8.55 13.96
CA GLY A 130 -0.89 7.76 14.41
C GLY A 130 -0.45 6.48 15.07
N ASP A 131 -1.41 5.69 15.54
CA ASP A 131 -1.12 4.34 16.05
C ASP A 131 -1.22 3.36 14.86
N ASP A 132 -0.08 3.04 14.22
CA ASP A 132 -0.03 2.37 12.92
C ASP A 132 0.28 0.86 13.02
N THR A 133 -0.15 0.11 12.03
CA THR A 133 0.17 -1.32 11.86
C THR A 133 0.81 -1.53 10.51
N LEU A 134 2.07 -1.98 10.49
CA LEU A 134 2.86 -2.20 9.28
C LEU A 134 3.26 -3.66 9.19
N ALA A 135 3.10 -4.28 8.03
CA ALA A 135 3.58 -5.62 7.74
C ALA A 135 4.35 -5.62 6.42
N GLY A 136 5.66 -5.90 6.48
CA GLY A 136 6.52 -6.01 5.29
C GLY A 136 6.08 -7.20 4.44
N GLY A 137 6.33 -8.39 4.87
CA GLY A 137 5.87 -9.61 4.22
C GLY A 137 6.98 -10.57 3.82
N GLU A 138 7.16 -10.84 2.51
CA GLU A 138 8.28 -11.61 1.96
C GLU A 138 9.29 -10.62 1.35
N GLY A 139 10.55 -10.61 1.80
CA GLY A 139 11.61 -9.77 1.26
C GLY A 139 12.37 -9.01 2.33
N ASP A 140 13.42 -8.28 1.95
CA ASP A 140 14.21 -7.49 2.88
C ASP A 140 13.57 -6.09 3.04
N ASP A 141 12.72 -5.89 4.07
CA ASP A 141 11.84 -4.73 4.21
C ASP A 141 12.40 -3.61 5.09
N THR A 142 11.88 -2.40 4.89
CA THR A 142 12.14 -1.23 5.74
C THR A 142 10.84 -0.66 6.28
N LEU A 143 10.62 -0.73 7.60
CA LEU A 143 9.40 -0.29 8.25
C LEU A 143 9.72 0.82 9.26
N VAL A 144 8.99 1.92 9.19
CA VAL A 144 9.10 3.05 10.12
C VAL A 144 7.70 3.40 10.64
N GLY A 145 7.45 3.19 11.93
CA GLY A 145 6.19 3.56 12.57
C GLY A 145 5.97 5.07 12.53
N GLY A 146 6.65 5.81 13.35
CA GLY A 146 6.58 7.28 13.36
C GLY A 146 6.23 7.86 14.73
N ASP A 147 5.24 8.74 14.77
CA ASP A 147 4.71 9.30 16.01
C ASP A 147 3.47 8.51 16.42
N GLY A 148 3.51 7.75 17.49
CA GLY A 148 2.35 7.01 17.99
C GLY A 148 2.71 5.70 18.65
N ARG A 149 1.73 4.83 18.79
CA ARG A 149 1.97 3.46 19.23
C ARG A 149 1.89 2.53 18.04
N ASP A 150 3.02 2.10 17.55
CA ASP A 150 3.12 1.40 16.30
C ASP A 150 3.37 -0.10 16.47
N MET A 151 2.96 -0.86 15.46
CA MET A 151 3.13 -2.30 15.41
C MET A 151 3.77 -2.73 14.07
N PRO A 152 5.08 -2.50 13.87
CA PRO A 152 5.80 -3.03 12.71
C PRO A 152 6.11 -4.52 12.85
N GLU A 153 5.80 -5.30 11.79
CA GLU A 153 6.16 -6.71 11.62
C GLU A 153 6.92 -6.87 10.29
N GLY A 154 8.20 -7.29 10.34
CA GLY A 154 9.04 -7.49 9.15
C GLY A 154 8.48 -8.62 8.30
N GLY A 155 8.63 -9.85 8.73
CA GLY A 155 8.09 -11.03 8.05
C GLY A 155 9.15 -12.07 7.72
N ASP A 156 9.27 -12.43 6.45
CA ASP A 156 10.32 -13.31 5.94
C ASP A 156 11.39 -12.47 5.23
N GLY A 157 12.59 -12.37 5.76
CA GLY A 157 13.69 -11.61 5.15
C GLY A 157 14.59 -10.95 6.18
N ASN A 158 15.52 -10.11 5.75
CA ASN A 158 16.38 -9.38 6.70
C ASN A 158 15.87 -7.94 6.81
N ASP A 159 15.08 -7.69 7.83
CA ASP A 159 14.25 -6.49 7.92
C ASP A 159 14.88 -5.38 8.76
N SER A 160 14.52 -4.15 8.45
CA SER A 160 14.92 -2.97 9.22
C SER A 160 13.70 -2.27 9.78
N LEU A 161 13.46 -2.36 11.10
CA LEU A 161 12.29 -1.82 11.77
C LEU A 161 12.67 -0.67 12.70
N GLN A 162 11.90 0.40 12.68
CA GLN A 162 12.02 1.54 13.57
C GLN A 162 10.65 1.95 14.12
N GLY A 163 10.47 1.95 15.46
CA GLY A 163 9.26 2.47 16.12
C GLY A 163 9.21 3.99 16.03
N SER A 164 10.22 4.66 16.51
CA SER A 164 10.47 6.11 16.54
C SER A 164 9.97 6.78 17.82
N LEU A 165 8.82 7.42 17.88
CA LEU A 165 8.26 8.08 19.06
C LEU A 165 7.01 7.34 19.53
N GLY A 166 7.03 6.73 20.71
CA GLY A 166 5.84 6.08 21.25
C GLY A 166 6.14 4.89 22.14
N GLU A 167 5.10 4.12 22.40
CA GLU A 167 5.25 2.81 23.06
C GLU A 167 5.00 1.71 22.02
N ASP A 168 6.07 1.32 21.31
CA ASP A 168 5.99 0.53 20.10
C ASP A 168 6.16 -0.97 20.34
N THR A 169 5.64 -1.78 19.42
CA THR A 169 5.83 -3.24 19.46
C THR A 169 6.33 -3.72 18.11
N LEU A 170 7.62 -4.08 18.04
CA LEU A 170 8.31 -4.48 16.83
C LEU A 170 8.53 -5.99 16.83
N SER A 171 8.27 -6.63 15.70
CA SER A 171 8.56 -8.05 15.45
C SER A 171 9.38 -8.19 14.18
N GLY A 172 10.61 -8.72 14.27
CA GLY A 172 11.45 -8.95 13.10
C GLY A 172 10.85 -10.00 12.17
N GLY A 173 10.68 -11.20 12.66
CA GLY A 173 10.19 -12.33 11.87
C GLY A 173 11.29 -13.35 11.62
N ASN A 174 11.38 -13.88 10.40
CA ASN A 174 12.44 -14.81 10.02
C ASN A 174 13.56 -14.05 9.30
N GLY A 175 14.80 -14.23 9.71
CA GLY A 175 15.99 -13.64 9.09
C GLY A 175 16.88 -12.89 10.05
N ASP A 176 17.89 -12.20 9.53
CA ASP A 176 18.79 -11.39 10.33
C ASP A 176 18.27 -9.95 10.41
N ASP A 177 17.50 -9.61 11.46
CA ASP A 177 16.75 -8.36 11.56
C ASP A 177 17.46 -7.27 12.36
N VAL A 178 17.14 -6.01 12.04
CA VAL A 178 17.61 -4.82 12.76
C VAL A 178 16.43 -4.01 13.27
N MET A 179 16.30 -3.92 14.62
CA MET A 179 15.18 -3.24 15.24
C MET A 179 15.64 -2.11 16.17
N PHE A 180 14.99 -0.92 16.01
CA PHE A 180 15.17 0.23 16.88
C PHE A 180 13.81 0.64 17.46
N GLY A 181 13.62 0.57 18.78
CA GLY A 181 12.41 1.06 19.44
C GLY A 181 12.28 2.56 19.26
N GLY A 182 13.18 3.33 19.83
CA GLY A 182 13.19 4.80 19.70
C GLY A 182 13.05 5.49 21.05
N GLU A 183 12.11 6.45 21.14
CA GLU A 183 11.70 7.08 22.39
C GLU A 183 10.41 6.43 22.90
N GLY A 184 10.45 5.82 24.09
CA GLY A 184 9.28 5.21 24.70
C GLY A 184 9.60 3.92 25.41
N ASN A 185 8.56 3.22 25.84
CA ASN A 185 8.72 1.90 26.45
C ASN A 185 8.36 0.81 25.43
N ASP A 186 9.34 0.39 24.67
CA ASP A 186 9.16 -0.42 23.49
C ASP A 186 9.28 -1.92 23.78
N VAL A 187 8.60 -2.71 22.98
CA VAL A 187 8.72 -4.18 22.97
C VAL A 187 9.32 -4.61 21.64
N LEU A 188 10.49 -5.24 21.67
CA LEU A 188 11.18 -5.76 20.49
C LEU A 188 11.25 -7.29 20.58
N ASP A 189 10.68 -7.97 19.59
CA ASP A 189 10.67 -9.42 19.46
C ASP A 189 11.44 -9.88 18.21
N GLY A 190 12.66 -10.38 18.39
CA GLY A 190 13.50 -10.95 17.35
C GLY A 190 13.48 -12.48 17.37
N ARG A 191 12.41 -13.10 17.86
CA ARG A 191 12.30 -14.57 17.82
C ARG A 191 11.81 -15.04 16.48
N ASP A 192 12.59 -15.84 15.85
CA ASP A 192 12.36 -16.42 14.54
C ASP A 192 12.29 -17.96 14.55
N ALA A 193 11.91 -18.56 13.45
CA ALA A 193 11.85 -20.01 13.27
C ALA A 193 13.15 -20.59 12.67
N ASP A 194 13.99 -19.77 12.06
CA ASP A 194 15.19 -20.17 11.31
C ASP A 194 16.52 -19.94 12.05
N ASN A 195 16.51 -19.25 13.20
CA ASN A 195 17.62 -18.85 14.04
C ASN A 195 18.51 -17.76 13.41
N GLY A 196 17.91 -16.72 12.90
CA GLY A 196 18.55 -15.48 12.49
C GLY A 196 19.38 -14.83 13.58
N ALA A 197 20.14 -13.85 13.24
CA ALA A 197 20.98 -13.09 14.14
C ALA A 197 20.54 -11.64 14.24
N ASP A 198 19.60 -11.37 15.14
CA ASP A 198 18.95 -10.07 15.24
C ASP A 198 19.74 -9.05 16.06
N PHE A 199 19.61 -7.81 15.65
CA PHE A 199 20.09 -6.67 16.39
C PHE A 199 18.93 -5.86 16.94
N LEU A 200 18.79 -5.82 18.27
CA LEU A 200 17.72 -5.09 18.95
C LEU A 200 18.29 -3.93 19.76
N ASN A 201 17.74 -2.74 19.57
CA ASN A 201 18.06 -1.54 20.32
C ASN A 201 16.77 -0.85 20.76
N GLY A 202 16.42 -0.93 22.04
CA GLY A 202 15.21 -0.34 22.58
C GLY A 202 15.22 1.19 22.61
N GLY A 203 16.40 1.83 22.53
CA GLY A 203 16.46 3.31 22.53
C GLY A 203 16.35 3.95 23.90
N ALA A 204 15.52 4.99 24.03
CA ALA A 204 15.35 5.79 25.24
C ALA A 204 13.98 5.55 25.89
N GLY A 205 13.92 4.78 26.93
CA GLY A 205 12.74 4.47 27.74
C GLY A 205 13.10 3.91 29.11
N ASP A 206 12.07 3.51 29.90
CA ASP A 206 12.24 2.90 31.23
C ASP A 206 12.25 1.38 31.16
#